data_8470bb2c59fa05755705c090f812259b
#
_entry.id   8470bb2c59fa05755705c090f812259b
#
_cell.length_a   1.000
_cell.length_b   1.000
_cell.length_c   1.000
_cell.angle_alpha   90.00
_cell.angle_beta   90.00
_cell.angle_gamma   90.00
#
_symmetry.space_group_name_H-M   'P 1'
#
loop_
_entity.id
_entity.type
_entity.pdbx_description
1 polymer ?
#
loop_
_entity_poly.entity_id
_entity_poly.type
_entity_poly.pdbx_seq_one_letter_code
_entity_poly.pdbx_strand_id
1 'polypeptide(L)'
;MKQRTLGTALTVSEIGLGCMSLTGAYGNTTGPAREDAVALIRHAVDLGVTFFDTAEVYGPFTNEEIVGEALEPVRDQVKIATKFGFGFAENGAEPGVIWSRPESIRRAVDNSLRRLRTDHIDLYYQHRVDPEVPIEDVAATVKELIDAGKVVHFGLSEAAAGTIRRAHAVQPVTAVQSEYSMWWRDREHDTIPVLAELGIGMVPYSPLGKGFLTGKIDANTTFAESDFRGQTPRFQGEALAANLALVDVLNRLASETGATPAQLALAWLLNQQPWIVPIPGTKRIERLDENVAAADVELTDAQLAELREAADQVHIVGARYPEAQDAMTNREAPLPGA
;
A
#
# COMPACT_ATOMS: atom_id res chain seq x y z
N MET A 1 3.73 19.36 -5.72
CA MET A 1 2.78 18.49 -5.00
C MET A 1 2.71 18.89 -3.54
N LYS A 2 1.53 18.90 -2.93
CA LYS A 2 1.35 19.18 -1.49
C LYS A 2 1.95 18.05 -0.67
N GLN A 3 2.20 18.33 0.61
CA GLN A 3 2.74 17.34 1.55
C GLN A 3 1.69 16.99 2.61
N ARG A 4 1.78 15.76 3.12
CA ARG A 4 1.00 15.24 4.25
C ARG A 4 1.92 14.64 5.30
N THR A 5 1.45 14.59 6.53
CA THR A 5 2.20 13.97 7.62
C THR A 5 1.54 12.66 8.03
N LEU A 6 2.28 11.58 7.94
CA LEU A 6 1.94 10.28 8.50
C LEU A 6 2.41 10.24 9.96
N GLY A 7 1.51 9.85 10.85
CA GLY A 7 1.80 9.90 12.27
C GLY A 7 2.09 11.34 12.74
N THR A 8 3.11 11.49 13.57
CA THR A 8 3.49 12.79 14.14
C THR A 8 4.69 13.45 13.47
N ALA A 9 5.41 12.74 12.57
CA ALA A 9 6.72 13.23 12.12
C ALA A 9 7.09 12.89 10.66
N LEU A 10 6.49 11.90 10.02
CA LEU A 10 6.88 11.49 8.67
C LEU A 10 6.14 12.32 7.62
N THR A 11 6.79 13.36 7.13
CA THR A 11 6.25 14.20 6.06
C THR A 11 6.61 13.64 4.70
N VAL A 12 5.60 13.48 3.84
CA VAL A 12 5.70 12.87 2.50
C VAL A 12 4.80 13.63 1.50
N SER A 13 5.02 13.40 0.20
CA SER A 13 4.06 13.84 -0.83
C SER A 13 2.67 13.22 -0.59
N GLU A 14 1.61 13.94 -0.89
CA GLU A 14 0.22 13.49 -0.64
C GLU A 14 -0.19 12.25 -1.47
N ILE A 15 0.57 11.93 -2.53
CA ILE A 15 0.51 10.67 -3.28
C ILE A 15 1.92 10.08 -3.29
N GLY A 16 2.05 8.80 -2.92
CA GLY A 16 3.29 8.04 -3.04
C GLY A 16 3.27 7.12 -4.27
N LEU A 17 4.37 6.42 -4.52
CA LEU A 17 4.48 5.41 -5.56
C LEU A 17 4.60 4.01 -4.94
N GLY A 18 3.61 3.12 -5.21
CA GLY A 18 3.72 1.69 -4.92
C GLY A 18 4.57 1.00 -6.00
N CYS A 19 5.72 0.44 -5.60
CA CYS A 19 6.70 -0.12 -6.53
C CYS A 19 6.45 -1.60 -6.89
N MET A 20 5.48 -2.29 -6.27
CA MET A 20 5.24 -3.73 -6.46
C MET A 20 5.15 -4.14 -7.94
N SER A 21 4.49 -3.36 -8.78
CA SER A 21 4.28 -3.68 -10.19
C SER A 21 5.55 -3.64 -11.05
N LEU A 22 6.64 -3.07 -10.54
CA LEU A 22 7.90 -2.95 -11.26
C LEU A 22 8.69 -4.27 -11.36
N THR A 23 8.32 -5.28 -10.59
CA THR A 23 8.92 -6.64 -10.67
C THR A 23 7.91 -7.75 -10.94
N GLY A 24 6.70 -7.38 -11.32
CA GLY A 24 5.62 -8.29 -11.67
C GLY A 24 4.44 -8.19 -10.72
N ALA A 25 3.26 -8.01 -11.30
CA ALA A 25 1.99 -8.02 -10.58
C ALA A 25 0.85 -8.29 -11.58
N TYR A 26 -0.27 -8.80 -11.08
CA TYR A 26 -1.50 -8.97 -11.86
C TYR A 26 -1.27 -9.64 -13.24
N GLY A 27 -0.73 -10.86 -13.24
CA GLY A 27 -0.52 -11.63 -14.45
C GLY A 27 0.72 -11.27 -15.27
N ASN A 28 1.46 -10.25 -14.90
CA ASN A 28 2.77 -9.97 -15.44
C ASN A 28 3.84 -10.40 -14.42
N THR A 29 4.49 -11.52 -14.72
CA THR A 29 5.46 -12.15 -13.81
C THR A 29 6.85 -11.53 -13.85
N THR A 30 7.15 -10.68 -14.84
CA THR A 30 8.51 -10.18 -15.09
C THR A 30 8.67 -8.66 -14.90
N GLY A 31 7.58 -7.90 -14.74
CA GLY A 31 7.67 -6.44 -14.71
C GLY A 31 8.12 -5.81 -16.05
N PRO A 32 8.40 -4.50 -16.08
CA PRO A 32 9.11 -3.83 -17.18
C PRO A 32 10.60 -4.17 -17.16
N ALA A 33 11.34 -3.75 -18.20
CA ALA A 33 12.79 -3.78 -18.16
C ALA A 33 13.34 -2.97 -16.98
N ARG A 34 14.50 -3.35 -16.43
CA ARG A 34 15.08 -2.69 -15.24
C ARG A 34 15.29 -1.19 -15.46
N GLU A 35 15.79 -0.84 -16.64
CA GLU A 35 16.04 0.55 -17.04
C GLU A 35 14.74 1.37 -17.08
N ASP A 36 13.66 0.78 -17.59
CA ASP A 36 12.34 1.42 -17.65
C ASP A 36 11.75 1.60 -16.23
N ALA A 37 11.94 0.62 -15.34
CA ALA A 37 11.52 0.72 -13.95
C ALA A 37 12.27 1.83 -13.21
N VAL A 38 13.60 1.91 -13.39
CA VAL A 38 14.44 2.98 -12.83
C VAL A 38 14.03 4.34 -13.38
N ALA A 39 13.79 4.45 -14.69
CA ALA A 39 13.35 5.68 -15.33
C ALA A 39 11.98 6.14 -14.80
N LEU A 40 11.04 5.22 -14.59
CA LEU A 40 9.72 5.53 -14.02
C LEU A 40 9.82 6.06 -12.59
N ILE A 41 10.66 5.45 -11.74
CA ILE A 41 10.87 5.94 -10.37
C ILE A 41 11.47 7.35 -10.38
N ARG A 42 12.48 7.61 -11.21
CA ARG A 42 13.10 8.93 -11.35
C ARG A 42 12.12 9.97 -11.87
N HIS A 43 11.30 9.61 -12.85
CA HIS A 43 10.22 10.47 -13.33
C HIS A 43 9.22 10.81 -12.21
N ALA A 44 8.91 9.86 -11.31
CA ALA A 44 8.07 10.16 -10.15
C ALA A 44 8.71 11.20 -9.22
N VAL A 45 10.04 11.15 -9.01
CA VAL A 45 10.77 12.17 -8.26
C VAL A 45 10.66 13.54 -8.96
N ASP A 46 10.84 13.59 -10.28
CA ASP A 46 10.73 14.83 -11.06
C ASP A 46 9.33 15.45 -10.97
N LEU A 47 8.27 14.63 -10.82
CA LEU A 47 6.90 15.07 -10.57
C LEU A 47 6.64 15.50 -9.11
N GLY A 48 7.64 15.38 -8.23
CA GLY A 48 7.55 15.77 -6.82
C GLY A 48 7.01 14.68 -5.89
N VAL A 49 6.98 13.42 -6.32
CA VAL A 49 6.73 12.28 -5.43
C VAL A 49 7.94 12.10 -4.52
N THR A 50 7.70 12.08 -3.21
CA THR A 50 8.75 11.88 -2.21
C THR A 50 8.59 10.59 -1.40
N PHE A 51 7.54 9.81 -1.62
CA PHE A 51 7.24 8.59 -0.88
C PHE A 51 7.19 7.36 -1.80
N PHE A 52 8.09 6.40 -1.57
CA PHE A 52 8.27 5.19 -2.38
C PHE A 52 8.09 3.95 -1.51
N ASP A 53 7.15 3.09 -1.89
CA ASP A 53 6.81 1.88 -1.13
C ASP A 53 7.24 0.63 -1.88
N THR A 54 8.09 -0.17 -1.24
CA THR A 54 8.56 -1.48 -1.72
C THR A 54 8.40 -2.56 -0.65
N ALA A 55 8.94 -3.76 -0.87
CA ALA A 55 9.04 -4.83 0.12
C ALA A 55 10.10 -5.87 -0.31
N GLU A 56 10.69 -6.58 0.67
CA GLU A 56 11.63 -7.67 0.41
C GLU A 56 11.01 -8.79 -0.45
N VAL A 57 9.70 -9.04 -0.30
CA VAL A 57 8.99 -10.11 -1.03
C VAL A 57 8.72 -9.76 -2.51
N TYR A 58 8.88 -8.50 -2.92
CA TYR A 58 8.61 -8.10 -4.28
C TYR A 58 9.76 -8.50 -5.22
N GLY A 59 9.45 -9.44 -6.13
CA GLY A 59 10.34 -9.91 -7.14
C GLY A 59 11.32 -11.07 -6.87
N PRO A 60 11.28 -11.85 -5.74
CA PRO A 60 11.66 -11.34 -4.44
C PRO A 60 13.04 -10.64 -4.49
N PHE A 61 13.23 -9.66 -3.63
CA PHE A 61 14.42 -8.82 -3.44
C PHE A 61 14.74 -7.84 -4.58
N THR A 62 14.51 -8.22 -5.84
CA THR A 62 14.88 -7.43 -7.02
C THR A 62 14.18 -6.06 -7.08
N ASN A 63 13.00 -5.93 -6.46
CA ASN A 63 12.29 -4.66 -6.35
C ASN A 63 13.07 -3.64 -5.51
N GLU A 64 13.55 -4.05 -4.34
CA GLU A 64 14.39 -3.18 -3.49
C GLU A 64 15.69 -2.76 -4.21
N GLU A 65 16.29 -3.65 -5.01
CA GLU A 65 17.48 -3.31 -5.80
C GLU A 65 17.19 -2.23 -6.85
N ILE A 66 16.03 -2.32 -7.54
CA ILE A 66 15.60 -1.32 -8.53
C ILE A 66 15.31 0.02 -7.84
N VAL A 67 14.60 0.00 -6.73
CA VAL A 67 14.30 1.20 -5.94
C VAL A 67 15.58 1.84 -5.42
N GLY A 68 16.51 1.04 -4.89
CA GLY A 68 17.80 1.52 -4.43
C GLY A 68 18.62 2.18 -5.54
N GLU A 69 18.73 1.54 -6.71
CA GLU A 69 19.42 2.10 -7.87
C GLU A 69 18.81 3.41 -8.38
N ALA A 70 17.49 3.49 -8.37
CA ALA A 70 16.80 4.68 -8.84
C ALA A 70 16.98 5.87 -7.88
N LEU A 71 16.89 5.62 -6.57
CA LEU A 71 16.81 6.67 -5.54
C LEU A 71 18.14 7.02 -4.87
N GLU A 72 19.19 6.20 -5.00
CA GLU A 72 20.52 6.47 -4.45
C GLU A 72 21.00 7.90 -4.74
N PRO A 73 20.89 8.46 -5.98
CA PRO A 73 21.36 9.82 -6.26
C PRO A 73 20.56 10.94 -5.58
N VAL A 74 19.36 10.65 -5.10
CA VAL A 74 18.42 11.62 -4.52
C VAL A 74 17.92 11.20 -3.14
N ARG A 75 18.65 10.32 -2.46
CA ARG A 75 18.23 9.66 -1.22
C ARG A 75 17.71 10.62 -0.15
N ASP A 76 18.37 11.75 0.02
CA ASP A 76 18.02 12.76 1.04
C ASP A 76 16.74 13.54 0.71
N GLN A 77 16.25 13.45 -0.52
CA GLN A 77 15.05 14.15 -0.98
C GLN A 77 13.78 13.30 -0.88
N VAL A 78 13.93 11.99 -0.59
CA VAL A 78 12.84 11.02 -0.65
C VAL A 78 12.71 10.21 0.65
N LYS A 79 11.56 9.58 0.81
CA LYS A 79 11.23 8.66 1.89
C LYS A 79 10.98 7.28 1.32
N ILE A 80 11.74 6.29 1.79
CA ILE A 80 11.64 4.90 1.36
C ILE A 80 10.96 4.09 2.46
N ALA A 81 9.85 3.45 2.08
CA ALA A 81 9.18 2.44 2.89
C ALA A 81 9.47 1.05 2.33
N THR A 82 9.85 0.12 3.19
CA THR A 82 9.94 -1.31 2.86
C THR A 82 9.36 -2.18 3.97
N LYS A 83 9.25 -3.49 3.72
CA LYS A 83 8.49 -4.40 4.57
C LYS A 83 9.26 -5.69 4.80
N PHE A 84 9.19 -6.19 6.04
CA PHE A 84 9.67 -7.51 6.48
C PHE A 84 8.51 -8.41 6.86
N GLY A 85 8.80 -9.68 7.10
CA GLY A 85 7.84 -10.60 7.74
C GLY A 85 7.38 -11.75 6.88
N PHE A 86 7.96 -11.92 5.68
CA PHE A 86 7.86 -13.17 4.95
C PHE A 86 9.10 -14.03 5.13
N GLY A 87 8.91 -15.35 5.06
CA GLY A 87 9.99 -16.32 5.15
C GLY A 87 10.82 -16.39 3.87
N PHE A 88 12.14 -16.44 4.05
CA PHE A 88 13.14 -16.69 3.00
C PHE A 88 14.32 -17.42 3.60
N ALA A 89 15.04 -18.21 2.79
CA ALA A 89 16.24 -18.90 3.25
C ALA A 89 17.28 -17.94 3.87
N GLU A 90 17.41 -16.72 3.33
CA GLU A 90 18.35 -15.71 3.85
C GLU A 90 17.95 -15.16 5.23
N ASN A 91 16.69 -15.21 5.62
CA ASN A 91 16.22 -14.83 6.96
C ASN A 91 15.94 -16.04 7.89
N GLY A 92 16.24 -17.25 7.40
CA GLY A 92 16.21 -18.48 8.19
C GLY A 92 14.84 -19.16 8.24
N ALA A 93 13.98 -18.92 7.25
CA ALA A 93 12.64 -19.50 7.19
C ALA A 93 12.35 -20.14 5.83
N GLU A 94 11.29 -20.95 5.80
CA GLU A 94 10.74 -21.51 4.56
C GLU A 94 10.10 -20.39 3.72
N PRO A 95 10.27 -20.42 2.39
CA PRO A 95 9.68 -19.41 1.50
C PRO A 95 8.14 -19.40 1.59
N GLY A 96 7.58 -18.18 1.68
CA GLY A 96 6.13 -17.95 1.61
C GLY A 96 5.38 -18.09 2.95
N VAL A 97 6.03 -18.49 4.04
CA VAL A 97 5.43 -18.43 5.37
C VAL A 97 5.47 -16.99 5.92
N ILE A 98 4.60 -16.65 6.87
CA ILE A 98 4.75 -15.41 7.64
C ILE A 98 5.77 -15.69 8.76
N TRP A 99 6.80 -14.82 8.86
CA TRP A 99 7.93 -15.07 9.72
C TRP A 99 8.54 -13.79 10.27
N SER A 100 8.17 -13.40 11.48
CA SER A 100 8.60 -12.16 12.13
C SER A 100 9.38 -12.41 13.43
N ARG A 101 10.21 -13.45 13.47
CA ARG A 101 11.10 -13.71 14.63
C ARG A 101 12.12 -12.55 14.77
N PRO A 102 12.45 -12.11 15.98
CA PRO A 102 13.39 -11.01 16.23
C PRO A 102 14.71 -11.10 15.45
N GLU A 103 15.33 -12.28 15.43
CA GLU A 103 16.57 -12.51 14.69
C GLU A 103 16.41 -12.40 13.17
N SER A 104 15.21 -12.76 12.66
CA SER A 104 14.88 -12.61 11.23
C SER A 104 14.65 -11.17 10.84
N ILE A 105 13.98 -10.38 11.69
CA ILE A 105 13.77 -8.94 11.49
C ILE A 105 15.11 -8.22 11.40
N ARG A 106 16.07 -8.54 12.32
CA ARG A 106 17.42 -7.95 12.30
C ARG A 106 18.20 -8.30 11.03
N ARG A 107 18.09 -9.54 10.52
CA ARG A 107 18.70 -9.93 9.25
C ARG A 107 18.03 -9.27 8.05
N ALA A 108 16.70 -9.22 8.04
CA ALA A 108 15.93 -8.62 6.95
C ALA A 108 16.27 -7.13 6.77
N VAL A 109 16.38 -6.34 7.85
CA VAL A 109 16.73 -4.91 7.74
C VAL A 109 18.11 -4.72 7.13
N ASP A 110 19.13 -5.49 7.53
CA ASP A 110 20.49 -5.36 6.99
C ASP A 110 20.53 -5.72 5.50
N ASN A 111 19.77 -6.73 5.10
CA ASN A 111 19.62 -7.11 3.70
C ASN A 111 18.89 -6.04 2.88
N SER A 112 17.81 -5.45 3.41
CA SER A 112 17.07 -4.37 2.77
C SER A 112 17.92 -3.11 2.62
N LEU A 113 18.66 -2.70 3.64
CA LEU A 113 19.61 -1.56 3.57
C LEU A 113 20.62 -1.74 2.45
N ARG A 114 21.21 -2.94 2.31
CA ARG A 114 22.15 -3.25 1.23
C ARG A 114 21.51 -3.16 -0.14
N ARG A 115 20.32 -3.73 -0.34
CA ARG A 115 19.60 -3.72 -1.63
C ARG A 115 19.13 -2.31 -1.99
N LEU A 116 18.64 -1.56 -1.01
CA LEU A 116 18.21 -0.17 -1.16
C LEU A 116 19.36 0.84 -1.27
N ARG A 117 20.61 0.40 -1.09
CA ARG A 117 21.83 1.23 -1.16
C ARG A 117 21.76 2.46 -0.24
N THR A 118 21.31 2.26 0.99
CA THR A 118 21.11 3.33 1.97
C THR A 118 21.51 2.86 3.36
N ASP A 119 21.79 3.80 4.25
CA ASP A 119 22.14 3.54 5.65
C ASP A 119 20.93 3.50 6.59
N HIS A 120 19.76 3.97 6.12
CA HIS A 120 18.53 3.96 6.90
C HIS A 120 17.28 3.73 6.03
N ILE A 121 16.22 3.19 6.65
CA ILE A 121 14.89 3.04 6.08
C ILE A 121 13.96 4.04 6.77
N ASP A 122 13.26 4.89 5.99
CA ASP A 122 12.38 5.91 6.57
C ASP A 122 11.15 5.30 7.25
N LEU A 123 10.56 4.26 6.68
CA LEU A 123 9.39 3.59 7.26
C LEU A 123 9.49 2.06 7.05
N TYR A 124 9.53 1.30 8.15
CA TYR A 124 9.71 -0.15 8.11
C TYR A 124 8.47 -0.85 8.61
N TYR A 125 7.80 -1.60 7.73
CA TYR A 125 6.55 -2.27 8.04
C TYR A 125 6.73 -3.74 8.37
N GLN A 126 5.99 -4.24 9.37
CA GLN A 126 5.62 -5.65 9.36
C GLN A 126 4.58 -5.88 8.25
N HIS A 127 4.91 -6.72 7.25
CA HIS A 127 4.10 -6.88 6.04
C HIS A 127 2.78 -7.60 6.31
N ARG A 128 2.81 -8.62 7.19
CA ARG A 128 1.66 -9.34 7.73
C ARG A 128 1.93 -9.71 9.17
N VAL A 129 0.88 -9.70 9.98
CA VAL A 129 0.97 -10.11 11.39
C VAL A 129 1.29 -11.59 11.48
N ASP A 130 2.38 -11.91 12.17
CA ASP A 130 2.81 -13.29 12.43
C ASP A 130 1.87 -13.93 13.47
N PRO A 131 1.23 -15.09 13.15
CA PRO A 131 0.32 -15.75 14.06
C PRO A 131 1.01 -16.43 15.26
N GLU A 132 2.35 -16.49 15.26
CA GLU A 132 3.12 -17.18 16.29
C GLU A 132 4.03 -16.23 17.09
N VAL A 133 4.10 -14.95 16.73
CA VAL A 133 4.96 -13.97 17.40
C VAL A 133 4.12 -12.85 18.00
N PRO A 134 4.20 -12.62 19.32
CA PRO A 134 3.56 -11.47 19.96
C PRO A 134 3.99 -10.17 19.30
N ILE A 135 3.05 -9.28 19.07
CA ILE A 135 3.36 -8.00 18.40
C ILE A 135 4.29 -7.13 19.24
N GLU A 136 4.31 -7.32 20.53
CA GLU A 136 5.21 -6.64 21.45
C GLU A 136 6.67 -6.98 21.17
N ASP A 137 6.98 -8.24 20.84
CA ASP A 137 8.34 -8.69 20.52
C ASP A 137 8.79 -8.11 19.16
N VAL A 138 7.87 -8.03 18.20
CA VAL A 138 8.11 -7.38 16.91
C VAL A 138 8.39 -5.89 17.11
N ALA A 139 7.52 -5.20 17.85
CA ALA A 139 7.63 -3.76 18.11
C ALA A 139 8.91 -3.43 18.92
N ALA A 140 9.26 -4.25 19.92
CA ALA A 140 10.50 -4.09 20.67
C ALA A 140 11.73 -4.27 19.79
N THR A 141 11.72 -5.25 18.87
CA THR A 141 12.81 -5.47 17.91
C THR A 141 12.97 -4.27 16.97
N VAL A 142 11.85 -3.75 16.42
CA VAL A 142 11.92 -2.56 15.56
C VAL A 142 12.39 -1.33 16.33
N LYS A 143 12.02 -1.19 17.62
CA LYS A 143 12.55 -0.14 18.48
C LYS A 143 14.08 -0.21 18.59
N GLU A 144 14.66 -1.39 18.78
CA GLU A 144 16.13 -1.54 18.78
C GLU A 144 16.77 -1.08 17.46
N LEU A 145 16.10 -1.35 16.31
CA LEU A 145 16.57 -0.88 14.99
C LEU A 145 16.48 0.63 14.83
N ILE A 146 15.45 1.26 15.43
CA ILE A 146 15.31 2.71 15.48
C ILE A 146 16.41 3.31 16.38
N ASP A 147 16.63 2.76 17.56
CA ASP A 147 17.67 3.20 18.49
C ASP A 147 19.07 3.05 17.86
N ALA A 148 19.26 2.08 16.96
CA ALA A 148 20.48 1.88 16.18
C ALA A 148 20.60 2.76 14.93
N GLY A 149 19.60 3.57 14.60
CA GLY A 149 19.58 4.45 13.43
C GLY A 149 19.35 3.76 12.08
N LYS A 150 19.05 2.45 12.06
CA LYS A 150 18.77 1.69 10.83
C LYS A 150 17.38 1.94 10.27
N VAL A 151 16.43 2.29 11.14
CA VAL A 151 15.03 2.57 10.84
C VAL A 151 14.65 3.89 11.49
N VAL A 152 13.85 4.71 10.81
CA VAL A 152 13.37 5.98 11.38
C VAL A 152 11.97 5.81 11.99
N HIS A 153 11.06 5.14 11.27
CA HIS A 153 9.67 4.98 11.66
C HIS A 153 9.21 3.52 11.55
N PHE A 154 8.34 3.13 12.47
CA PHE A 154 7.68 1.82 12.48
C PHE A 154 6.29 1.88 11.86
N GLY A 155 5.94 0.86 11.08
CA GLY A 155 4.62 0.67 10.50
C GLY A 155 4.10 -0.77 10.60
N LEU A 156 2.81 -0.92 10.41
CA LEU A 156 2.13 -2.22 10.32
C LEU A 156 1.34 -2.30 9.01
N SER A 157 1.17 -3.51 8.48
CA SER A 157 0.32 -3.74 7.31
C SER A 157 -0.73 -4.81 7.62
N GLU A 158 -2.00 -4.49 7.32
CA GLU A 158 -3.15 -5.40 7.50
C GLU A 158 -3.28 -5.97 8.93
N ALA A 159 -2.89 -5.18 9.93
CA ALA A 159 -3.05 -5.54 11.34
C ALA A 159 -4.44 -5.17 11.85
N ALA A 160 -4.99 -5.98 12.74
CA ALA A 160 -6.24 -5.68 13.44
C ALA A 160 -6.06 -4.59 14.51
N ALA A 161 -7.16 -3.96 14.88
CA ALA A 161 -7.19 -2.81 15.80
C ALA A 161 -6.51 -3.08 17.16
N GLY A 162 -6.73 -4.27 17.73
CA GLY A 162 -6.10 -4.67 18.99
C GLY A 162 -4.58 -4.81 18.86
N THR A 163 -4.11 -5.42 17.78
CA THR A 163 -2.69 -5.54 17.46
C THR A 163 -2.03 -4.17 17.28
N ILE A 164 -2.69 -3.25 16.56
CA ILE A 164 -2.17 -1.87 16.37
C ILE A 164 -1.97 -1.17 17.72
N ARG A 165 -2.95 -1.25 18.63
CA ARG A 165 -2.86 -0.65 19.97
C ARG A 165 -1.72 -1.20 20.80
N ARG A 166 -1.56 -2.53 20.79
CA ARG A 166 -0.50 -3.22 21.52
C ARG A 166 0.89 -2.87 20.98
N ALA A 167 1.06 -2.87 19.68
CA ALA A 167 2.32 -2.44 19.04
C ALA A 167 2.67 -1.00 19.38
N HIS A 168 1.69 -0.08 19.25
CA HIS A 168 1.86 1.35 19.49
C HIS A 168 2.26 1.67 20.94
N ALA A 169 1.80 0.85 21.90
CA ALA A 169 2.17 0.99 23.31
C ALA A 169 3.64 0.65 23.59
N VAL A 170 4.28 -0.19 22.76
CA VAL A 170 5.71 -0.56 22.91
C VAL A 170 6.61 0.37 22.10
N GLN A 171 6.26 0.61 20.83
CA GLN A 171 6.93 1.50 19.92
C GLN A 171 5.88 2.25 19.10
N PRO A 172 5.88 3.60 19.11
CA PRO A 172 4.92 4.36 18.32
C PRO A 172 4.86 3.88 16.87
N VAL A 173 3.68 3.49 16.42
CA VAL A 173 3.39 3.15 15.02
C VAL A 173 3.12 4.46 14.30
N THR A 174 3.86 4.73 13.21
CA THR A 174 3.75 5.96 12.43
C THR A 174 2.69 5.84 11.35
N ALA A 175 2.57 4.66 10.72
CA ALA A 175 1.59 4.44 9.68
C ALA A 175 1.10 2.98 9.67
N VAL A 176 -0.17 2.81 9.27
CA VAL A 176 -0.74 1.50 8.93
C VAL A 176 -1.05 1.46 7.44
N GLN A 177 -0.55 0.43 6.76
CA GLN A 177 -0.83 0.18 5.36
C GLN A 177 -1.93 -0.87 5.23
N SER A 178 -3.07 -0.51 4.60
CA SER A 178 -4.19 -1.43 4.38
C SER A 178 -4.85 -1.17 3.03
N GLU A 179 -5.54 -2.18 2.48
CA GLU A 179 -6.38 -1.94 1.31
C GLU A 179 -7.49 -0.96 1.68
N TYR A 180 -7.54 0.17 0.98
CA TYR A 180 -8.60 1.16 1.14
C TYR A 180 -8.83 1.90 -0.19
N SER A 181 -10.08 1.95 -0.61
CA SER A 181 -10.54 2.61 -1.83
C SER A 181 -12.05 2.78 -1.80
N MET A 182 -12.63 3.48 -2.76
CA MET A 182 -14.09 3.52 -2.94
C MET A 182 -14.73 2.12 -3.08
N TRP A 183 -13.96 1.14 -3.51
CA TRP A 183 -14.41 -0.25 -3.71
C TRP A 183 -14.13 -1.18 -2.53
N TRP A 184 -13.39 -0.73 -1.49
CA TRP A 184 -13.13 -1.52 -0.28
C TRP A 184 -13.00 -0.58 0.92
N ARG A 185 -14.01 -0.55 1.80
CA ARG A 185 -14.15 0.44 2.86
C ARG A 185 -14.25 -0.14 4.27
N ASP A 186 -14.03 -1.43 4.44
CA ASP A 186 -14.15 -2.10 5.75
C ASP A 186 -13.32 -1.43 6.85
N ARG A 187 -12.17 -0.84 6.47
CA ARG A 187 -11.29 -0.13 7.41
C ARG A 187 -11.94 1.09 8.07
N GLU A 188 -13.03 1.61 7.54
CA GLU A 188 -13.77 2.72 8.13
C GLU A 188 -14.44 2.34 9.46
N HIS A 189 -14.73 1.05 9.66
CA HIS A 189 -15.46 0.56 10.84
C HIS A 189 -14.55 0.07 11.97
N ASP A 190 -13.31 -0.29 11.68
CA ASP A 190 -12.40 -0.90 12.66
C ASP A 190 -11.07 -0.16 12.79
N THR A 191 -10.36 0.01 11.71
CA THR A 191 -8.97 0.49 11.70
C THR A 191 -8.90 2.01 11.73
N ILE A 192 -9.59 2.72 10.83
CA ILE A 192 -9.52 4.19 10.73
C ILE A 192 -9.85 4.91 12.03
N PRO A 193 -10.88 4.51 12.82
CA PRO A 193 -11.13 5.11 14.13
C PRO A 193 -9.95 4.97 15.10
N VAL A 194 -9.26 3.82 15.10
CA VAL A 194 -8.08 3.58 15.95
C VAL A 194 -6.90 4.44 15.51
N LEU A 195 -6.70 4.59 14.19
CA LEU A 195 -5.64 5.44 13.65
C LEU A 195 -5.85 6.90 14.05
N ALA A 196 -7.09 7.40 13.95
CA ALA A 196 -7.45 8.75 14.34
C ALA A 196 -7.22 8.99 15.85
N GLU A 197 -7.58 8.02 16.70
CA GLU A 197 -7.38 8.08 18.15
C GLU A 197 -5.90 8.14 18.54
N LEU A 198 -5.07 7.33 17.87
CA LEU A 198 -3.65 7.19 18.20
C LEU A 198 -2.74 8.16 17.43
N GLY A 199 -3.29 8.97 16.52
CA GLY A 199 -2.50 9.87 15.68
C GLY A 199 -1.60 9.13 14.67
N ILE A 200 -2.06 8.00 14.13
CA ILE A 200 -1.34 7.16 13.17
C ILE A 200 -1.80 7.49 11.76
N GLY A 201 -0.87 7.57 10.80
CA GLY A 201 -1.19 7.76 9.39
C GLY A 201 -1.69 6.49 8.71
N MET A 202 -2.41 6.65 7.60
CA MET A 202 -2.86 5.53 6.76
C MET A 202 -2.25 5.60 5.36
N VAL A 203 -1.78 4.45 4.89
CA VAL A 203 -1.23 4.29 3.54
C VAL A 203 -2.10 3.28 2.77
N PRO A 204 -3.10 3.75 2.00
CA PRO A 204 -3.93 2.89 1.16
C PRO A 204 -3.13 2.23 0.06
N TYR A 205 -3.02 0.89 0.06
CA TYR A 205 -2.59 0.16 -1.12
C TYR A 205 -3.79 -0.25 -1.97
N SER A 206 -3.56 -0.58 -3.25
CA SER A 206 -4.61 -0.82 -4.24
C SER A 206 -5.70 0.28 -4.27
N PRO A 207 -5.32 1.57 -4.21
CA PRO A 207 -6.27 2.68 -4.10
C PRO A 207 -7.20 2.80 -5.32
N LEU A 208 -6.81 2.19 -6.44
CA LEU A 208 -7.62 2.08 -7.67
C LEU A 208 -8.30 0.72 -7.82
N GLY A 209 -8.45 -0.06 -6.75
CA GLY A 209 -9.12 -1.36 -6.76
C GLY A 209 -8.48 -2.35 -7.74
N LYS A 210 -7.14 -2.41 -7.79
CA LYS A 210 -6.39 -3.26 -8.74
C LYS A 210 -6.72 -2.96 -10.22
N GLY A 211 -7.05 -1.71 -10.54
CA GLY A 211 -7.43 -1.23 -11.86
C GLY A 211 -8.94 -1.16 -12.12
N PHE A 212 -9.78 -1.64 -11.22
CA PHE A 212 -11.25 -1.61 -11.37
C PHE A 212 -11.78 -0.17 -11.47
N LEU A 213 -11.35 0.73 -10.58
CA LEU A 213 -11.80 2.11 -10.52
C LEU A 213 -11.24 3.01 -11.64
N THR A 214 -10.47 2.45 -12.57
CA THR A 214 -9.95 3.22 -13.73
C THR A 214 -10.93 3.28 -14.90
N GLY A 215 -12.05 2.55 -14.85
CA GLY A 215 -13.00 2.44 -15.95
C GLY A 215 -12.48 1.62 -17.15
N LYS A 216 -11.37 0.85 -16.98
CA LYS A 216 -10.79 0.01 -18.05
C LYS A 216 -11.20 -1.46 -17.96
N ILE A 217 -11.88 -1.84 -16.91
CA ILE A 217 -12.44 -3.18 -16.68
C ILE A 217 -13.94 -3.07 -16.87
N ASP A 218 -14.50 -3.92 -17.71
CA ASP A 218 -15.92 -4.03 -18.04
C ASP A 218 -16.44 -5.46 -17.83
N ALA A 219 -17.73 -5.69 -18.09
CA ALA A 219 -18.38 -6.98 -17.92
C ALA A 219 -17.82 -8.09 -18.84
N ASN A 220 -17.11 -7.72 -19.93
CA ASN A 220 -16.52 -8.65 -20.89
C ASN A 220 -15.01 -8.87 -20.64
N THR A 221 -14.45 -8.18 -19.66
CA THR A 221 -13.03 -8.28 -19.36
C THR A 221 -12.70 -9.68 -18.85
N THR A 222 -11.74 -10.32 -19.52
CA THR A 222 -11.19 -11.61 -19.12
C THR A 222 -9.76 -11.42 -18.62
N PHE A 223 -9.41 -12.17 -17.60
CA PHE A 223 -8.05 -12.17 -17.03
C PHE A 223 -7.30 -13.43 -17.49
N ALA A 224 -6.00 -13.27 -17.77
CA ALA A 224 -5.15 -14.41 -18.04
C ALA A 224 -5.10 -15.34 -16.81
N GLU A 225 -4.82 -16.63 -17.00
CA GLU A 225 -4.71 -17.62 -15.92
C GLU A 225 -3.68 -17.21 -14.84
N SER A 226 -2.60 -16.56 -15.26
CA SER A 226 -1.56 -16.02 -14.38
C SER A 226 -1.98 -14.73 -13.67
N ASP A 227 -3.10 -14.10 -14.05
CA ASP A 227 -3.56 -12.86 -13.44
C ASP A 227 -4.35 -13.16 -12.15
N PHE A 228 -3.79 -12.79 -11.03
CA PHE A 228 -4.40 -12.94 -9.71
C PHE A 228 -5.84 -12.40 -9.63
N ARG A 229 -6.19 -11.36 -10.40
CA ARG A 229 -7.55 -10.79 -10.42
C ARG A 229 -8.58 -11.80 -10.90
N GLY A 230 -8.21 -12.69 -11.83
CA GLY A 230 -9.06 -13.79 -12.29
C GLY A 230 -9.40 -14.82 -11.22
N GLN A 231 -8.66 -14.86 -10.09
CA GLN A 231 -8.94 -15.73 -8.95
C GLN A 231 -9.63 -14.98 -7.80
N THR A 232 -9.78 -13.66 -7.91
CA THR A 232 -10.35 -12.82 -6.86
C THR A 232 -11.88 -12.74 -7.03
N PRO A 233 -12.69 -13.15 -6.03
CA PRO A 233 -14.14 -13.32 -6.19
C PRO A 233 -14.86 -12.07 -6.71
N ARG A 234 -14.50 -10.87 -6.25
CA ARG A 234 -15.15 -9.61 -6.68
C ARG A 234 -14.90 -9.23 -8.15
N PHE A 235 -13.97 -9.92 -8.85
CA PHE A 235 -13.71 -9.73 -10.28
C PHE A 235 -14.37 -10.78 -11.17
N GLN A 236 -15.19 -11.67 -10.62
CA GLN A 236 -15.75 -12.81 -11.37
C GLN A 236 -17.25 -12.66 -11.63
N GLY A 237 -17.67 -13.05 -12.84
CA GLY A 237 -19.04 -13.28 -13.22
C GLY A 237 -20.03 -12.20 -12.77
N GLU A 238 -21.08 -12.59 -12.07
CA GLU A 238 -22.14 -11.70 -11.58
C GLU A 238 -21.63 -10.66 -10.57
N ALA A 239 -20.59 -11.00 -9.79
CA ALA A 239 -19.99 -10.03 -8.86
C ALA A 239 -19.32 -8.87 -9.60
N LEU A 240 -18.55 -9.16 -10.64
CA LEU A 240 -17.96 -8.11 -11.48
C LEU A 240 -19.05 -7.21 -12.08
N ALA A 241 -20.09 -7.81 -12.67
CA ALA A 241 -21.18 -7.07 -13.31
C ALA A 241 -21.92 -6.15 -12.31
N ALA A 242 -22.23 -6.66 -11.10
CA ALA A 242 -22.89 -5.87 -10.06
C ALA A 242 -22.03 -4.68 -9.58
N ASN A 243 -20.71 -4.91 -9.46
CA ASN A 243 -19.78 -3.88 -8.98
C ASN A 243 -19.57 -2.73 -9.98
N LEU A 244 -19.84 -2.92 -11.28
CA LEU A 244 -19.65 -1.89 -12.32
C LEU A 244 -20.48 -0.63 -12.09
N ALA A 245 -21.58 -0.70 -11.34
CA ALA A 245 -22.39 0.47 -10.99
C ALA A 245 -21.58 1.61 -10.36
N LEU A 246 -20.54 1.28 -9.58
CA LEU A 246 -19.62 2.28 -9.03
C LEU A 246 -18.76 2.94 -10.12
N VAL A 247 -18.33 2.17 -11.11
CA VAL A 247 -17.54 2.67 -12.25
C VAL A 247 -18.38 3.58 -13.13
N ASP A 248 -19.68 3.31 -13.30
CA ASP A 248 -20.57 4.13 -14.09
C ASP A 248 -20.71 5.55 -13.49
N VAL A 249 -20.81 5.65 -12.17
CA VAL A 249 -20.81 6.96 -11.48
C VAL A 249 -19.49 7.70 -11.69
N LEU A 250 -18.35 7.01 -11.55
CA LEU A 250 -17.03 7.59 -11.79
C LEU A 250 -16.89 8.08 -13.24
N ASN A 251 -17.36 7.32 -14.23
CA ASN A 251 -17.32 7.70 -15.64
C ASN A 251 -18.18 8.96 -15.92
N ARG A 252 -19.37 9.05 -15.31
CA ARG A 252 -20.24 10.22 -15.46
C ARG A 252 -19.58 11.45 -14.88
N LEU A 253 -19.12 11.40 -13.62
CA LEU A 253 -18.43 12.52 -12.97
C LEU A 253 -17.14 12.92 -13.68
N ALA A 254 -16.41 11.95 -14.24
CA ALA A 254 -15.23 12.21 -15.06
C ALA A 254 -15.58 13.09 -16.28
N SER A 255 -16.71 12.81 -16.94
CA SER A 255 -17.18 13.61 -18.07
C SER A 255 -17.58 15.04 -17.68
N GLU A 256 -18.04 15.26 -16.45
CA GLU A 256 -18.46 16.57 -15.94
C GLU A 256 -17.29 17.41 -15.43
N THR A 257 -16.27 16.77 -14.85
CA THR A 257 -15.14 17.46 -14.22
C THR A 257 -13.93 17.60 -15.13
N GLY A 258 -13.85 16.82 -16.20
CA GLY A 258 -12.65 16.72 -17.04
C GLY A 258 -11.52 15.86 -16.42
N ALA A 259 -11.71 15.34 -15.20
CA ALA A 259 -10.81 14.39 -14.58
C ALA A 259 -11.08 12.96 -15.07
N THR A 260 -10.10 12.05 -14.92
CA THR A 260 -10.33 10.64 -15.22
C THR A 260 -10.98 9.91 -14.02
N PRO A 261 -11.63 8.76 -14.23
CA PRO A 261 -12.13 7.94 -13.11
C PRO A 261 -11.07 7.60 -12.09
N ALA A 262 -9.84 7.30 -12.52
CA ALA A 262 -8.71 7.04 -11.64
C ALA A 262 -8.36 8.26 -10.78
N GLN A 263 -8.33 9.45 -11.37
CA GLN A 263 -8.08 10.69 -10.63
C GLN A 263 -9.18 10.98 -9.62
N LEU A 264 -10.45 10.79 -9.98
CA LEU A 264 -11.58 10.95 -9.04
C LEU A 264 -11.49 9.99 -7.86
N ALA A 265 -11.14 8.71 -8.09
CA ALA A 265 -10.96 7.73 -7.04
C ALA A 265 -9.82 8.08 -6.09
N LEU A 266 -8.71 8.59 -6.60
CA LEU A 266 -7.58 9.07 -5.77
C LEU A 266 -7.93 10.37 -5.02
N ALA A 267 -8.58 11.33 -5.69
CA ALA A 267 -9.03 12.57 -5.08
C ALA A 267 -10.05 12.30 -3.95
N TRP A 268 -10.95 11.31 -4.13
CA TRP A 268 -11.85 10.87 -3.06
C TRP A 268 -11.05 10.40 -1.82
N LEU A 269 -10.03 9.56 -1.99
CA LEU A 269 -9.16 9.10 -0.88
C LEU A 269 -8.45 10.27 -0.20
N LEU A 270 -7.93 11.21 -0.97
CA LEU A 270 -7.25 12.39 -0.44
C LEU A 270 -8.19 13.29 0.40
N ASN A 271 -9.49 13.23 0.15
CA ASN A 271 -10.51 13.99 0.87
C ASN A 271 -11.10 13.24 2.09
N GLN A 272 -10.67 12.02 2.40
CA GLN A 272 -11.17 11.30 3.58
C GLN A 272 -10.55 11.85 4.87
N GLN A 273 -9.22 11.90 4.94
CA GLN A 273 -8.50 12.41 6.10
C GLN A 273 -7.16 13.04 5.66
N PRO A 274 -6.65 14.06 6.36
CA PRO A 274 -5.39 14.72 5.99
C PRO A 274 -4.13 13.85 6.21
N TRP A 275 -4.26 12.74 6.93
CA TRP A 275 -3.20 11.77 7.23
C TRP A 275 -3.30 10.48 6.40
N ILE A 276 -4.07 10.51 5.30
CA ILE A 276 -4.16 9.41 4.31
C ILE A 276 -3.28 9.74 3.11
N VAL A 277 -2.38 8.81 2.77
CA VAL A 277 -1.45 8.93 1.64
C VAL A 277 -1.54 7.67 0.77
N PRO A 278 -2.31 7.70 -0.32
CA PRO A 278 -2.42 6.55 -1.23
C PRO A 278 -1.13 6.32 -2.01
N ILE A 279 -0.87 5.04 -2.32
CA ILE A 279 0.31 4.58 -3.06
C ILE A 279 -0.10 3.83 -4.35
N PRO A 280 -0.72 4.52 -5.34
CA PRO A 280 -1.01 3.87 -6.61
C PRO A 280 0.26 3.36 -7.27
N GLY A 281 0.24 2.09 -7.73
CA GLY A 281 1.34 1.48 -8.46
C GLY A 281 1.07 1.46 -9.97
N THR A 282 2.10 1.69 -10.76
CA THR A 282 2.06 1.56 -12.22
C THR A 282 3.41 1.16 -12.78
N LYS A 283 3.42 0.68 -14.03
CA LYS A 283 4.62 0.40 -14.84
C LYS A 283 4.67 1.24 -16.13
N ARG A 284 3.81 2.25 -16.25
CA ARG A 284 3.68 3.12 -17.42
C ARG A 284 3.72 4.59 -17.00
N ILE A 285 4.54 5.37 -17.68
CA ILE A 285 4.74 6.79 -17.37
C ILE A 285 3.44 7.57 -17.48
N GLU A 286 2.62 7.34 -18.51
CA GLU A 286 1.35 8.04 -18.71
C GLU A 286 0.35 7.79 -17.57
N ARG A 287 0.44 6.62 -16.92
CA ARG A 287 -0.38 6.32 -15.75
C ARG A 287 0.19 6.91 -14.46
N LEU A 288 1.50 7.07 -14.40
CA LEU A 288 2.13 7.79 -13.29
C LEU A 288 1.71 9.27 -13.33
N ASP A 289 1.80 9.90 -14.51
CA ASP A 289 1.38 11.28 -14.71
C ASP A 289 -0.10 11.47 -14.34
N GLU A 290 -0.97 10.56 -14.80
CA GLU A 290 -2.41 10.56 -14.48
C GLU A 290 -2.66 10.44 -12.97
N ASN A 291 -1.97 9.51 -12.29
CA ASN A 291 -2.13 9.29 -10.86
C ASN A 291 -1.64 10.48 -10.03
N VAL A 292 -0.49 11.04 -10.39
CA VAL A 292 0.09 12.20 -9.69
C VAL A 292 -0.79 13.44 -9.86
N ALA A 293 -1.33 13.67 -11.05
CA ALA A 293 -2.25 14.79 -11.33
C ALA A 293 -3.58 14.68 -10.54
N ALA A 294 -3.90 13.55 -9.92
CA ALA A 294 -5.06 13.46 -9.03
C ALA A 294 -4.96 14.39 -7.81
N ALA A 295 -3.75 14.77 -7.41
CA ALA A 295 -3.49 15.73 -6.34
C ALA A 295 -4.00 17.16 -6.64
N ASP A 296 -4.14 17.49 -7.92
CA ASP A 296 -4.61 18.81 -8.38
C ASP A 296 -6.10 18.82 -8.73
N VAL A 297 -6.80 17.68 -8.57
CA VAL A 297 -8.25 17.58 -8.82
C VAL A 297 -9.02 18.23 -7.67
N GLU A 298 -9.64 19.37 -7.97
CA GLU A 298 -10.52 20.06 -7.04
C GLU A 298 -11.97 19.55 -7.22
N LEU A 299 -12.52 18.96 -6.17
CA LEU A 299 -13.91 18.51 -6.11
C LEU A 299 -14.73 19.46 -5.26
N THR A 300 -15.88 19.87 -5.76
CA THR A 300 -16.86 20.62 -4.96
C THR A 300 -17.46 19.72 -3.87
N ASP A 301 -18.01 20.33 -2.82
CA ASP A 301 -18.71 19.60 -1.76
C ASP A 301 -19.84 18.71 -2.32
N ALA A 302 -20.54 19.18 -3.36
CA ALA A 302 -21.59 18.41 -4.01
C ALA A 302 -21.04 17.16 -4.72
N GLN A 303 -19.93 17.28 -5.44
CA GLN A 303 -19.27 16.17 -6.12
C GLN A 303 -18.69 15.16 -5.10
N LEU A 304 -18.10 15.64 -4.01
CA LEU A 304 -17.63 14.77 -2.91
C LEU A 304 -18.80 14.03 -2.25
N ALA A 305 -19.92 14.70 -2.01
CA ALA A 305 -21.13 14.07 -1.46
C ALA A 305 -21.66 13.00 -2.41
N GLU A 306 -21.69 13.26 -3.71
CA GLU A 306 -22.14 12.31 -4.72
C GLU A 306 -21.22 11.07 -4.80
N LEU A 307 -19.90 11.26 -4.76
CA LEU A 307 -18.95 10.14 -4.71
C LEU A 307 -19.11 9.29 -3.44
N ARG A 308 -19.40 9.93 -2.29
CA ARG A 308 -19.70 9.21 -1.04
C ARG A 308 -21.00 8.42 -1.14
N GLU A 309 -22.05 9.06 -1.62
CA GLU A 309 -23.36 8.41 -1.81
C GLU A 309 -23.25 7.22 -2.77
N ALA A 310 -22.52 7.36 -3.88
CA ALA A 310 -22.27 6.26 -4.80
C ALA A 310 -21.55 5.09 -4.13
N ALA A 311 -20.51 5.39 -3.33
CA ALA A 311 -19.77 4.37 -2.59
C ALA A 311 -20.60 3.71 -1.48
N ASP A 312 -21.59 4.43 -0.90
CA ASP A 312 -22.49 3.92 0.14
C ASP A 312 -23.62 3.06 -0.45
N GLN A 313 -24.13 3.43 -1.63
CA GLN A 313 -25.26 2.75 -2.28
C GLN A 313 -24.84 1.48 -3.03
N VAL A 314 -23.62 1.41 -3.51
CA VAL A 314 -23.15 0.22 -4.23
C VAL A 314 -22.76 -0.87 -3.23
N HIS A 315 -23.61 -1.90 -3.14
CA HIS A 315 -23.27 -3.09 -2.39
C HIS A 315 -22.19 -3.88 -3.14
N ILE A 316 -20.97 -3.89 -2.59
CA ILE A 316 -19.85 -4.62 -3.20
C ILE A 316 -20.07 -6.11 -3.05
N VAL A 317 -20.10 -6.83 -4.16
CA VAL A 317 -20.30 -8.28 -4.23
C VAL A 317 -18.97 -8.99 -4.40
N GLY A 318 -18.77 -10.07 -3.65
CA GLY A 318 -17.56 -10.90 -3.71
C GLY A 318 -16.47 -10.46 -2.74
N ALA A 319 -15.75 -11.45 -2.19
CA ALA A 319 -14.64 -11.21 -1.28
C ALA A 319 -13.46 -10.52 -1.99
N ARG A 320 -12.70 -9.73 -1.23
CA ARG A 320 -11.54 -8.99 -1.76
C ARG A 320 -10.36 -9.89 -2.10
N TYR A 321 -10.28 -11.05 -1.47
CA TYR A 321 -9.23 -12.05 -1.68
C TYR A 321 -9.82 -13.47 -1.67
N PRO A 322 -9.13 -14.46 -2.27
CA PRO A 322 -9.34 -15.86 -1.95
C PRO A 322 -9.09 -16.12 -0.46
N GLU A 323 -9.78 -17.13 0.12
CA GLU A 323 -9.81 -17.41 1.57
C GLU A 323 -8.41 -17.47 2.23
N ALA A 324 -7.46 -18.16 1.61
CA ALA A 324 -6.10 -18.32 2.15
C ALA A 324 -5.35 -16.97 2.29
N GLN A 325 -5.61 -16.01 1.39
CA GLN A 325 -4.99 -14.69 1.44
C GLN A 325 -5.75 -13.75 2.36
N ASP A 326 -7.08 -13.87 2.41
CA ASP A 326 -7.90 -13.08 3.32
C ASP A 326 -7.58 -13.40 4.77
N ALA A 327 -7.30 -14.68 5.10
CA ALA A 327 -6.85 -15.11 6.40
C ALA A 327 -5.54 -14.45 6.90
N MET A 328 -4.76 -13.84 6.00
CA MET A 328 -3.53 -13.09 6.35
C MET A 328 -3.80 -11.60 6.63
N THR A 329 -5.05 -11.15 6.56
CA THR A 329 -5.42 -9.75 6.71
C THR A 329 -6.25 -9.52 7.97
N ASN A 330 -6.23 -8.31 8.51
CA ASN A 330 -6.97 -7.92 9.71
C ASN A 330 -6.77 -8.90 10.90
N ARG A 331 -5.52 -9.34 11.08
CA ARG A 331 -5.19 -10.38 12.05
C ARG A 331 -4.79 -9.77 13.39
N GLU A 332 -5.26 -10.42 14.46
CA GLU A 332 -4.71 -10.20 15.80
C GLU A 332 -3.45 -11.04 16.00
N ALA A 333 -2.43 -10.44 16.59
CA ALA A 333 -1.23 -11.15 17.03
C ALA A 333 -1.51 -11.92 18.34
N PRO A 334 -0.82 -13.05 18.58
CA PRO A 334 -0.93 -13.78 19.84
C PRO A 334 -0.55 -12.90 21.03
N LEU A 335 -1.05 -13.24 22.20
CA LEU A 335 -0.63 -12.60 23.46
C LEU A 335 0.76 -13.11 23.88
N PRO A 336 1.53 -12.30 24.62
CA PRO A 336 2.79 -12.77 25.22
C PRO A 336 2.56 -13.98 26.10
N GLY A 337 3.32 -15.07 25.85
CA GLY A 337 3.24 -16.31 26.62
C GLY A 337 2.03 -17.21 26.30
N ALA A 338 1.32 -16.94 25.18
CA ALA A 338 0.23 -17.80 24.69
C ALA A 338 0.77 -19.09 24.07
#